data_03f7ec6a250c5241cd7d96bc1e05e7a3
#
_entry.id   03f7ec6a250c5241cd7d96bc1e05e7a3
#
_cell.length_a   1.000
_cell.length_b   1.000
_cell.length_c   1.000
_cell.angle_alpha   90.00
_cell.angle_beta   90.00
_cell.angle_gamma   90.00
#
_symmetry.space_group_name_H-M   'P 1'
#
loop_
_entity.id
_entity.type
_entity.pdbx_description
1 polymer ?
#
loop_
_entity_poly.entity_id
_entity_poly.type
_entity_poly.pdbx_seq_one_letter_code
_entity_poly.pdbx_strand_id
1 'polypeptide(L)'
;MASWRAPTRQRVHRAAACLVAVWVLAGCGLLAPTPPPPEVVEAPPPPVPKPAPPPIAQDARPRVERINNGPPNHAYEIKGERYEPENTDMPMYERGLASWYGKPFHGRRTASGELYDMNAMTAAHKTMPLPSYALVRNPANGRQVVVKVNDRGPFVKDRVIDLSRAAARKLGIGGVARVEVRRLTHDEIKTGAWKLPVERVAKAN
;
A
#
# COMPACT_ATOMS: atom_id res chain seq x y z
N MET A 1 -14.13 12.24 46.25
CA MET A 1 -15.56 12.58 46.48
C MET A 1 -15.93 13.70 45.54
N ALA A 2 -16.58 13.41 44.43
CA ALA A 2 -17.15 14.42 43.53
C ALA A 2 -18.42 13.79 42.93
N SER A 3 -19.60 14.32 43.31
CA SER A 3 -20.92 13.85 43.02
C SER A 3 -21.38 14.30 41.62
N TRP A 4 -21.78 13.42 40.80
CA TRP A 4 -22.49 13.69 39.53
C TRP A 4 -23.97 13.94 39.80
N ARG A 5 -24.50 15.09 39.42
CA ARG A 5 -25.92 15.40 39.39
C ARG A 5 -26.46 15.26 37.95
N ALA A 6 -27.54 14.51 37.82
CA ALA A 6 -28.30 14.33 36.57
C ALA A 6 -29.24 15.53 36.29
N PRO A 7 -29.51 15.87 35.04
CA PRO A 7 -30.48 16.92 34.70
C PRO A 7 -31.92 16.42 34.65
N THR A 8 -32.80 17.25 35.17
CA THR A 8 -34.24 17.10 35.41
C THR A 8 -35.02 17.13 34.09
N ARG A 9 -35.98 16.21 33.96
CA ARG A 9 -36.97 16.18 32.85
C ARG A 9 -38.02 17.30 33.07
N GLN A 10 -38.15 18.19 32.08
CA GLN A 10 -39.27 19.12 31.97
C GLN A 10 -40.50 18.44 31.30
N ARG A 11 -41.62 18.40 32.05
CA ARG A 11 -42.92 18.03 31.53
C ARG A 11 -43.55 19.23 30.85
N VAL A 12 -43.98 19.08 29.61
CA VAL A 12 -44.79 20.09 28.90
C VAL A 12 -46.26 19.65 28.99
N HIS A 13 -47.08 20.54 29.58
CA HIS A 13 -48.52 20.36 29.72
C HIS A 13 -49.26 20.53 28.39
N ARG A 14 -50.13 19.60 28.07
CA ARG A 14 -51.14 19.71 27.00
C ARG A 14 -52.31 20.53 27.49
N ALA A 15 -52.59 21.63 26.83
CA ALA A 15 -53.88 22.37 26.94
C ALA A 15 -54.81 21.93 25.81
N ALA A 16 -55.95 21.38 26.19
CA ALA A 16 -57.05 21.06 25.29
C ALA A 16 -57.92 22.30 25.10
N ALA A 17 -58.16 22.71 23.87
CA ALA A 17 -59.18 23.70 23.53
C ALA A 17 -60.23 23.08 22.60
N CYS A 18 -61.44 22.92 23.16
CA CYS A 18 -62.65 22.56 22.41
C CYS A 18 -63.11 23.78 21.56
N LEU A 19 -63.39 23.59 20.30
CA LEU A 19 -64.16 24.50 19.48
C LEU A 19 -65.25 23.76 18.69
N VAL A 20 -66.44 24.35 18.79
CA VAL A 20 -67.75 23.90 18.37
C VAL A 20 -67.86 23.87 16.85
N ALA A 21 -68.48 22.83 16.33
CA ALA A 21 -68.79 22.65 14.92
C ALA A 21 -70.03 23.46 14.50
N VAL A 22 -69.86 24.22 13.40
CA VAL A 22 -71.03 24.73 12.65
C VAL A 22 -71.05 23.99 11.29
N TRP A 23 -72.15 23.27 11.10
CA TRP A 23 -72.48 22.58 9.85
C TRP A 23 -73.10 23.61 8.87
N VAL A 24 -72.46 23.82 7.75
CA VAL A 24 -73.07 24.42 6.57
C VAL A 24 -73.05 23.37 5.44
N LEU A 25 -74.26 22.88 5.13
CA LEU A 25 -74.52 22.05 3.97
C LEU A 25 -74.46 22.92 2.70
N ALA A 26 -73.46 22.76 1.86
CA ALA A 26 -73.50 23.17 0.47
C ALA A 26 -72.99 22.00 -0.38
N GLY A 27 -73.92 21.39 -1.12
CA GLY A 27 -73.60 20.34 -2.07
C GLY A 27 -72.88 20.89 -3.29
N CYS A 28 -71.85 20.20 -3.70
CA CYS A 28 -71.29 20.28 -5.07
C CYS A 28 -70.42 19.05 -5.34
N GLY A 29 -70.73 18.38 -6.38
CA GLY A 29 -69.96 17.57 -7.30
C GLY A 29 -68.73 16.81 -6.78
N LEU A 30 -68.89 15.48 -6.68
CA LEU A 30 -67.80 14.54 -6.55
C LEU A 30 -66.91 14.56 -7.82
N LEU A 31 -65.85 15.38 -7.82
CA LEU A 31 -64.72 15.22 -8.70
C LEU A 31 -63.77 14.25 -7.96
N ALA A 32 -63.72 12.99 -8.37
CA ALA A 32 -62.74 12.04 -7.88
C ALA A 32 -61.33 12.56 -8.21
N PRO A 33 -60.41 12.57 -7.24
CA PRO A 33 -59.01 12.93 -7.53
C PRO A 33 -58.44 11.92 -8.54
N THR A 34 -57.92 12.46 -9.66
CA THR A 34 -57.13 11.64 -10.61
C THR A 34 -55.95 11.02 -9.87
N PRO A 35 -55.68 9.73 -10.02
CA PRO A 35 -54.49 9.13 -9.43
C PRO A 35 -53.26 9.80 -10.00
N PRO A 36 -52.21 10.04 -9.18
CA PRO A 36 -50.95 10.58 -9.68
C PRO A 36 -50.37 9.65 -10.76
N PRO A 37 -49.70 10.22 -11.78
CA PRO A 37 -49.05 9.41 -12.78
C PRO A 37 -48.05 8.44 -12.11
N PRO A 38 -47.87 7.23 -12.65
CA PRO A 38 -46.92 6.27 -12.08
C PRO A 38 -45.54 6.93 -12.01
N GLU A 39 -44.99 6.93 -10.80
CA GLU A 39 -43.62 7.36 -10.56
C GLU A 39 -42.69 6.47 -11.40
N VAL A 40 -42.07 7.05 -12.41
CA VAL A 40 -41.06 6.35 -13.22
C VAL A 40 -39.86 6.13 -12.31
N VAL A 41 -39.79 4.95 -11.69
CA VAL A 41 -38.59 4.54 -10.95
C VAL A 41 -37.48 4.38 -11.97
N GLU A 42 -36.66 5.41 -12.08
CA GLU A 42 -35.47 5.38 -12.94
C GLU A 42 -34.58 4.23 -12.47
N ALA A 43 -34.35 3.26 -13.32
CA ALA A 43 -33.49 2.13 -12.99
C ALA A 43 -32.09 2.64 -12.58
N PRO A 44 -31.47 2.08 -11.52
CA PRO A 44 -30.15 2.53 -11.09
C PRO A 44 -29.18 2.45 -12.27
N PRO A 45 -28.30 3.46 -12.45
CA PRO A 45 -27.35 3.48 -13.54
C PRO A 45 -26.50 2.19 -13.52
N PRO A 46 -26.14 1.64 -14.68
CA PRO A 46 -25.33 0.43 -14.74
C PRO A 46 -24.02 0.63 -13.99
N PRO A 47 -23.50 -0.40 -13.29
CA PRO A 47 -22.30 -0.29 -12.51
C PRO A 47 -21.14 0.18 -13.40
N VAL A 48 -20.49 1.29 -13.00
CA VAL A 48 -19.32 1.83 -13.71
C VAL A 48 -18.27 0.72 -13.81
N PRO A 49 -17.77 0.39 -15.01
CA PRO A 49 -16.76 -0.65 -15.16
C PRO A 49 -15.56 -0.33 -14.25
N LYS A 50 -15.17 -1.31 -13.41
CA LYS A 50 -13.97 -1.17 -12.59
C LYS A 50 -12.78 -0.90 -13.53
N PRO A 51 -11.98 0.17 -13.30
CA PRO A 51 -10.82 0.45 -14.14
C PRO A 51 -9.95 -0.80 -14.28
N ALA A 52 -9.55 -1.12 -15.49
CA ALA A 52 -8.63 -2.22 -15.73
C ALA A 52 -7.37 -2.06 -14.86
N PRO A 53 -6.85 -3.15 -14.27
CA PRO A 53 -5.64 -3.06 -13.48
C PRO A 53 -4.51 -2.48 -14.35
N PRO A 54 -3.72 -1.52 -13.83
CA PRO A 54 -2.63 -0.94 -14.60
C PRO A 54 -1.68 -2.06 -15.06
N PRO A 55 -1.03 -1.90 -16.24
CA PRO A 55 -0.12 -2.89 -16.78
C PRO A 55 0.95 -3.26 -15.74
N ILE A 56 1.35 -4.54 -15.73
CA ILE A 56 2.38 -5.03 -14.81
C ILE A 56 3.70 -4.33 -15.17
N ALA A 57 4.30 -3.63 -14.20
CA ALA A 57 5.56 -2.94 -14.39
C ALA A 57 6.67 -3.92 -14.84
N GLN A 58 7.52 -3.46 -15.74
CA GLN A 58 8.73 -4.20 -16.10
C GLN A 58 9.69 -4.21 -14.92
N ASP A 59 10.50 -5.27 -14.77
CA ASP A 59 11.55 -5.32 -13.77
C ASP A 59 12.49 -4.12 -13.86
N ALA A 60 13.08 -3.76 -12.74
CA ALA A 60 14.17 -2.80 -12.74
C ALA A 60 15.27 -3.32 -13.67
N ARG A 61 15.90 -2.41 -14.41
CA ARG A 61 17.06 -2.74 -15.26
C ARG A 61 18.33 -2.52 -14.44
N PRO A 62 18.98 -3.58 -13.96
CA PRO A 62 20.20 -3.44 -13.17
C PRO A 62 21.28 -2.76 -13.97
N ARG A 63 21.95 -1.83 -13.31
CA ARG A 63 23.16 -1.18 -13.80
C ARG A 63 24.14 -1.04 -12.66
N VAL A 64 25.42 -0.92 -12.98
CA VAL A 64 26.43 -0.68 -11.96
C VAL A 64 26.24 0.72 -11.41
N GLU A 65 25.85 0.78 -10.13
CA GLU A 65 25.71 2.03 -9.40
C GLU A 65 26.93 2.19 -8.48
N ARG A 66 27.45 3.41 -8.40
CA ARG A 66 28.54 3.68 -7.46
C ARG A 66 27.99 3.60 -6.02
N ILE A 67 28.53 2.66 -5.25
CA ILE A 67 28.34 2.65 -3.80
C ILE A 67 29.16 3.80 -3.24
N ASN A 68 28.51 4.75 -2.60
CA ASN A 68 29.16 5.90 -1.99
C ASN A 68 29.02 5.84 -0.48
N ASN A 69 29.93 6.49 0.23
CA ASN A 69 29.87 6.62 1.68
C ASN A 69 29.05 7.84 2.12
N GLY A 70 28.07 8.25 1.31
CA GLY A 70 27.17 9.34 1.65
C GLY A 70 26.15 8.97 2.73
N PRO A 71 25.37 9.97 3.21
CA PRO A 71 24.42 9.80 4.33
C PRO A 71 23.51 8.57 4.25
N PRO A 72 23.01 8.16 3.08
CA PRO A 72 22.17 6.97 3.00
C PRO A 72 22.86 5.68 3.44
N ASN A 73 24.19 5.62 3.38
CA ASN A 73 25.01 4.46 3.72
C ASN A 73 25.80 4.63 5.04
N HIS A 74 25.53 5.69 5.82
CA HIS A 74 26.04 5.80 7.16
C HIS A 74 25.20 4.95 8.14
N ALA A 75 25.83 4.55 9.26
CA ALA A 75 25.10 3.95 10.36
C ALA A 75 24.01 4.90 10.87
N TYR A 76 22.86 4.34 11.20
CA TYR A 76 21.71 5.10 11.66
C TYR A 76 20.98 4.34 12.77
N GLU A 77 20.15 5.05 13.53
CA GLU A 77 19.37 4.47 14.63
C GLU A 77 17.87 4.77 14.44
N ILE A 78 17.04 3.75 14.64
CA ILE A 78 15.59 3.88 14.65
C ILE A 78 15.03 3.15 15.87
N LYS A 79 14.31 3.87 16.72
CA LYS A 79 13.67 3.32 17.93
C LYS A 79 14.64 2.56 18.85
N GLY A 80 15.87 3.07 18.99
CA GLY A 80 16.90 2.46 19.81
C GLY A 80 17.62 1.26 19.18
N GLU A 81 17.27 0.87 17.96
CA GLU A 81 17.97 -0.16 17.21
C GLU A 81 18.93 0.48 16.20
N ARG A 82 20.21 0.09 16.27
CA ARG A 82 21.27 0.59 15.40
C ARG A 82 21.39 -0.31 14.17
N TYR A 83 21.46 0.33 13.01
CA TYR A 83 21.64 -0.32 11.71
C TYR A 83 22.95 0.16 11.07
N GLU A 84 23.72 -0.76 10.56
CA GLU A 84 24.99 -0.48 9.87
C GLU A 84 24.88 -0.90 8.39
N PRO A 85 24.62 0.03 7.48
CA PRO A 85 24.58 -0.27 6.06
C PRO A 85 25.92 -0.80 5.55
N GLU A 86 25.84 -1.81 4.70
CA GLU A 86 26.98 -2.28 3.93
C GLU A 86 27.38 -1.21 2.90
N ASN A 87 28.66 -0.91 2.78
CA ASN A 87 29.19 0.10 1.87
C ASN A 87 30.18 -0.47 0.82
N THR A 88 30.23 -1.79 0.74
CA THR A 88 31.06 -2.54 -0.21
C THR A 88 30.20 -3.35 -1.18
N ASP A 89 30.80 -3.85 -2.27
CA ASP A 89 30.09 -4.65 -3.28
C ASP A 89 30.01 -6.14 -2.89
N MET A 90 29.72 -6.41 -1.61
CA MET A 90 29.59 -7.78 -1.12
C MET A 90 28.24 -8.40 -1.50
N PRO A 91 28.19 -9.70 -1.83
CA PRO A 91 26.94 -10.41 -2.01
C PRO A 91 26.19 -10.48 -0.67
N MET A 92 24.87 -10.29 -0.74
CA MET A 92 23.98 -10.42 0.42
C MET A 92 22.83 -11.34 0.05
N TYR A 93 22.50 -12.24 0.98
CA TYR A 93 21.36 -13.16 0.84
C TYR A 93 20.60 -13.24 2.15
N GLU A 94 19.30 -12.96 2.10
CA GLU A 94 18.43 -13.00 3.26
C GLU A 94 17.13 -13.74 2.95
N ARG A 95 16.60 -14.42 3.97
CA ARG A 95 15.27 -15.02 3.96
C ARG A 95 14.46 -14.44 5.09
N GLY A 96 13.24 -13.99 4.79
CA GLY A 96 12.39 -13.40 5.82
C GLY A 96 11.04 -13.00 5.26
N LEU A 97 10.37 -12.11 5.98
CA LEU A 97 9.09 -11.57 5.54
C LEU A 97 9.31 -10.31 4.68
N ALA A 98 8.55 -10.24 3.60
CA ALA A 98 8.37 -9.00 2.83
C ALA A 98 6.97 -8.45 3.05
N SER A 99 6.87 -7.14 2.99
CA SER A 99 5.61 -6.40 2.89
C SER A 99 5.73 -5.41 1.73
N TRP A 100 4.76 -4.49 1.60
CA TRP A 100 4.83 -3.44 0.61
C TRP A 100 4.25 -2.14 1.16
N TYR A 101 4.71 -1.02 0.62
CA TYR A 101 4.25 0.31 0.94
C TYR A 101 3.64 0.99 -0.29
N GLY A 102 2.59 1.79 -0.06
CA GLY A 102 1.73 2.27 -1.14
C GLY A 102 1.47 3.76 -1.08
N LYS A 103 0.22 4.12 -1.37
CA LYS A 103 -0.23 5.50 -1.60
C LYS A 103 0.23 6.54 -0.56
N PRO A 104 0.27 6.28 0.77
CA PRO A 104 0.70 7.29 1.74
C PRO A 104 2.15 7.75 1.60
N PHE A 105 2.99 6.97 0.93
CA PHE A 105 4.42 7.25 0.72
C PHE A 105 4.72 7.77 -0.69
N HIS A 106 3.79 7.63 -1.63
CA HIS A 106 3.97 8.04 -3.02
C HIS A 106 4.31 9.53 -3.11
N GLY A 107 5.36 9.86 -3.87
CA GLY A 107 5.87 11.22 -4.03
C GLY A 107 6.77 11.72 -2.88
N ARG A 108 6.97 10.94 -1.80
CA ARG A 108 7.92 11.29 -0.74
C ARG A 108 9.35 10.93 -1.16
N ARG A 109 10.33 11.65 -0.60
CA ARG A 109 11.74 11.34 -0.81
C ARG A 109 12.11 10.06 -0.07
N THR A 110 12.82 9.17 -0.75
CA THR A 110 13.45 7.98 -0.19
C THR A 110 14.78 8.33 0.48
N ALA A 111 15.38 7.37 1.18
CA ALA A 111 16.69 7.56 1.81
C ALA A 111 17.80 7.89 0.78
N SER A 112 17.71 7.42 -0.47
CA SER A 112 18.62 7.78 -1.54
C SER A 112 18.37 9.17 -2.14
N GLY A 113 17.30 9.88 -1.72
CA GLY A 113 16.89 11.18 -2.23
C GLY A 113 15.96 11.15 -3.45
N GLU A 114 15.71 9.99 -4.02
CA GLU A 114 14.76 9.80 -5.12
C GLU A 114 13.32 9.99 -4.63
N LEU A 115 12.39 10.33 -5.54
CA LEU A 115 10.96 10.32 -5.19
C LEU A 115 10.41 8.88 -5.27
N TYR A 116 9.75 8.45 -4.21
CA TYR A 116 9.10 7.14 -4.21
C TYR A 116 7.94 7.09 -5.20
N ASP A 117 8.03 6.18 -6.15
CA ASP A 117 6.93 5.82 -7.04
C ASP A 117 6.43 4.41 -6.73
N MET A 118 5.19 4.31 -6.23
CA MET A 118 4.58 3.02 -5.92
C MET A 118 4.36 2.13 -7.16
N ASN A 119 4.46 2.67 -8.38
CA ASN A 119 4.32 1.94 -9.64
C ASN A 119 5.67 1.54 -10.26
N ALA A 120 6.79 2.02 -9.72
CA ALA A 120 8.14 1.62 -10.11
C ALA A 120 8.56 0.32 -9.40
N MET A 121 9.56 -0.37 -9.95
CA MET A 121 10.11 -1.59 -9.37
C MET A 121 11.21 -1.24 -8.37
N THR A 122 10.81 -0.84 -7.17
CA THR A 122 11.71 -0.39 -6.09
C THR A 122 11.43 -1.12 -4.78
N ALA A 123 12.38 -1.01 -3.84
CA ALA A 123 12.27 -1.59 -2.50
C ALA A 123 13.05 -0.78 -1.47
N ALA A 124 12.71 -1.00 -0.20
CA ALA A 124 13.44 -0.54 0.98
C ALA A 124 14.12 -1.73 1.67
N HIS A 125 15.38 -1.55 2.06
CA HIS A 125 16.17 -2.53 2.81
C HIS A 125 16.96 -1.86 3.93
N LYS A 126 17.14 -2.57 5.06
CA LYS A 126 17.80 -2.02 6.25
C LYS A 126 19.25 -1.65 5.99
N THR A 127 20.01 -2.58 5.41
CA THR A 127 21.49 -2.50 5.36
C THR A 127 22.10 -2.64 3.98
N MET A 128 21.34 -3.03 2.93
CA MET A 128 21.87 -3.04 1.57
C MET A 128 22.43 -1.67 1.18
N PRO A 129 23.54 -1.61 0.40
CA PRO A 129 24.01 -0.35 -0.14
C PRO A 129 22.93 0.39 -0.92
N LEU A 130 22.88 1.70 -0.81
CA LEU A 130 21.98 2.55 -1.58
C LEU A 130 22.78 3.45 -2.54
N PRO A 131 22.43 3.46 -3.84
CA PRO A 131 21.48 2.54 -4.49
C PRO A 131 22.10 1.18 -4.81
N SER A 132 21.29 0.13 -4.85
CA SER A 132 21.68 -1.20 -5.34
C SER A 132 20.50 -1.92 -6.00
N TYR A 133 20.69 -3.16 -6.44
CA TYR A 133 19.65 -3.97 -7.02
C TYR A 133 19.56 -5.32 -6.30
N ALA A 134 18.35 -5.83 -6.17
CA ALA A 134 18.09 -7.12 -5.57
C ALA A 134 17.15 -7.96 -6.44
N LEU A 135 17.43 -9.25 -6.51
CA LEU A 135 16.52 -10.28 -6.97
C LEU A 135 15.71 -10.75 -5.78
N VAL A 136 14.40 -10.62 -5.85
CA VAL A 136 13.47 -11.06 -4.82
C VAL A 136 12.66 -12.23 -5.37
N ARG A 137 12.64 -13.34 -4.66
CA ARG A 137 11.90 -14.55 -5.00
C ARG A 137 10.83 -14.83 -3.97
N ASN A 138 9.64 -15.15 -4.41
CA ASN A 138 8.57 -15.69 -3.58
C ASN A 138 8.57 -17.24 -3.71
N PRO A 139 9.02 -17.97 -2.69
CA PRO A 139 9.12 -19.44 -2.77
C PRO A 139 7.76 -20.13 -2.86
N ALA A 140 6.67 -19.50 -2.40
CA ALA A 140 5.34 -20.08 -2.42
C ALA A 140 4.74 -20.21 -3.85
N ASN A 141 5.17 -19.35 -4.78
CA ASN A 141 4.65 -19.36 -6.16
C ASN A 141 5.74 -19.36 -7.24
N GLY A 142 7.02 -19.39 -6.85
CA GLY A 142 8.19 -19.41 -7.73
C GLY A 142 8.47 -18.09 -8.47
N ARG A 143 7.63 -17.05 -8.33
CA ARG A 143 7.82 -15.76 -9.00
C ARG A 143 9.06 -15.05 -8.49
N GLN A 144 9.69 -14.32 -9.40
CA GLN A 144 10.86 -13.50 -9.11
C GLN A 144 10.69 -12.11 -9.72
N VAL A 145 11.30 -11.12 -9.10
CA VAL A 145 11.36 -9.73 -9.59
C VAL A 145 12.72 -9.13 -9.29
N VAL A 146 13.18 -8.26 -10.17
CA VAL A 146 14.34 -7.41 -9.88
C VAL A 146 13.83 -6.04 -9.48
N VAL A 147 14.34 -5.54 -8.35
CA VAL A 147 13.99 -4.23 -7.79
C VAL A 147 15.24 -3.39 -7.57
N LYS A 148 15.10 -2.07 -7.71
CA LYS A 148 16.10 -1.12 -7.24
C LYS A 148 15.87 -0.87 -5.75
N VAL A 149 16.89 -1.09 -4.94
CA VAL A 149 16.88 -0.75 -3.52
C VAL A 149 17.34 0.70 -3.38
N ASN A 150 16.44 1.58 -3.01
CA ASN A 150 16.68 3.02 -2.92
C ASN A 150 16.15 3.66 -1.64
N ASP A 151 15.65 2.84 -0.71
CA ASP A 151 15.10 3.34 0.55
C ASP A 151 15.54 2.49 1.75
N ARG A 152 15.39 3.04 2.98
CA ARG A 152 15.67 2.38 4.25
C ARG A 152 14.39 1.84 4.91
N GLY A 153 14.51 0.71 5.56
CA GLY A 153 13.46 -0.08 6.18
C GLY A 153 13.47 -1.52 5.66
N PRO A 154 12.53 -2.35 6.11
CA PRO A 154 11.49 -2.12 7.11
C PRO A 154 12.00 -2.05 8.55
N PHE A 155 11.36 -1.21 9.38
CA PHE A 155 11.63 -1.12 10.82
C PHE A 155 10.59 -1.88 11.65
N VAL A 156 10.08 -2.95 11.08
CA VAL A 156 9.17 -3.91 11.72
C VAL A 156 9.91 -5.23 11.87
N LYS A 157 9.77 -5.84 13.02
CA LYS A 157 10.41 -7.12 13.36
C LYS A 157 10.10 -8.18 12.30
N ASP A 158 11.07 -9.06 12.02
CA ASP A 158 10.99 -10.20 11.11
C ASP A 158 10.79 -9.86 9.63
N ARG A 159 10.63 -8.59 9.27
CA ARG A 159 10.65 -8.16 7.86
C ARG A 159 12.07 -7.82 7.40
N VAL A 160 12.43 -8.33 6.23
CA VAL A 160 13.75 -8.08 5.61
C VAL A 160 13.68 -7.04 4.50
N ILE A 161 12.56 -6.95 3.81
CA ILE A 161 12.38 -6.03 2.68
C ILE A 161 10.95 -5.50 2.61
N ASP A 162 10.79 -4.23 2.25
CA ASP A 162 9.49 -3.68 1.86
C ASP A 162 9.53 -3.31 0.37
N LEU A 163 8.58 -3.85 -0.38
CA LEU A 163 8.48 -3.68 -1.82
C LEU A 163 7.61 -2.50 -2.19
N SER A 164 7.81 -1.93 -3.37
CA SER A 164 6.80 -1.08 -3.97
C SER A 164 5.52 -1.88 -4.27
N ARG A 165 4.39 -1.19 -4.42
CA ARG A 165 3.13 -1.84 -4.80
C ARG A 165 3.25 -2.62 -6.12
N ALA A 166 3.97 -2.06 -7.11
CA ALA A 166 4.17 -2.72 -8.39
C ALA A 166 5.00 -4.00 -8.25
N ALA A 167 6.09 -3.96 -7.50
CA ALA A 167 6.94 -5.12 -7.25
C ALA A 167 6.19 -6.22 -6.49
N ALA A 168 5.45 -5.86 -5.44
CA ALA A 168 4.64 -6.82 -4.68
C ALA A 168 3.56 -7.50 -5.54
N ARG A 169 2.85 -6.74 -6.36
CA ARG A 169 1.85 -7.29 -7.30
C ARG A 169 2.46 -8.28 -8.28
N LYS A 170 3.62 -7.93 -8.87
CA LYS A 170 4.32 -8.80 -9.82
C LYS A 170 4.81 -10.08 -9.14
N LEU A 171 5.29 -9.98 -7.90
CA LEU A 171 5.73 -11.10 -7.09
C LEU A 171 4.57 -11.96 -6.54
N GLY A 172 3.33 -11.48 -6.67
CA GLY A 172 2.13 -12.14 -6.17
C GLY A 172 1.94 -12.03 -4.66
N ILE A 173 2.35 -10.90 -4.07
CA ILE A 173 2.20 -10.62 -2.63
C ILE A 173 1.07 -9.62 -2.44
N GLY A 174 0.00 -10.05 -1.76
CA GLY A 174 -1.14 -9.19 -1.41
C GLY A 174 -0.99 -8.45 -0.08
N GLY A 175 -0.19 -8.99 0.85
CA GLY A 175 0.06 -8.44 2.17
C GLY A 175 1.49 -8.73 2.61
N VAL A 176 1.66 -9.61 3.59
CA VAL A 176 2.97 -10.08 4.07
C VAL A 176 3.21 -11.49 3.56
N ALA A 177 4.42 -11.78 3.07
CA ALA A 177 4.79 -13.10 2.57
C ALA A 177 6.28 -13.40 2.84
N ARG A 178 6.64 -14.68 2.90
CA ARG A 178 8.04 -15.11 2.94
C ARG A 178 8.69 -14.89 1.58
N VAL A 179 9.91 -14.39 1.60
CA VAL A 179 10.72 -14.15 0.40
C VAL A 179 12.18 -14.54 0.63
N GLU A 180 12.86 -14.75 -0.47
CA GLU A 180 14.32 -14.82 -0.58
C GLU A 180 14.78 -13.56 -1.28
N VAL A 181 15.75 -12.87 -0.70
CA VAL A 181 16.30 -11.61 -1.21
C VAL A 181 17.78 -11.81 -1.47
N ARG A 182 18.23 -11.56 -2.68
CA ARG A 182 19.64 -11.62 -3.07
C ARG A 182 20.06 -10.31 -3.71
N ARG A 183 21.06 -9.66 -3.13
CA ARG A 183 21.67 -8.49 -3.74
C ARG A 183 22.41 -8.91 -5.02
N LEU A 184 22.33 -8.10 -6.06
CA LEU A 184 23.11 -8.26 -7.28
C LEU A 184 24.41 -7.48 -7.14
N THR A 185 25.54 -8.19 -7.30
CA THR A 185 26.86 -7.56 -7.28
C THR A 185 27.15 -6.83 -8.61
N HIS A 186 28.15 -5.96 -8.61
CA HIS A 186 28.56 -5.26 -9.82
C HIS A 186 29.03 -6.22 -10.91
N ASP A 187 29.69 -7.29 -10.54
CA ASP A 187 30.16 -8.30 -11.47
C ASP A 187 29.01 -9.07 -12.11
N GLU A 188 28.04 -9.52 -11.31
CA GLU A 188 26.84 -10.16 -11.83
C GLU A 188 26.04 -9.24 -12.78
N ILE A 189 26.00 -7.95 -12.49
CA ILE A 189 25.34 -6.96 -13.34
C ILE A 189 26.09 -6.80 -14.67
N LYS A 190 27.42 -6.65 -14.64
CA LYS A 190 28.27 -6.52 -15.83
C LYS A 190 28.19 -7.74 -16.74
N THR A 191 28.28 -8.92 -16.16
CA THR A 191 28.30 -10.19 -16.89
C THR A 191 26.90 -10.67 -17.29
N GLY A 192 25.86 -10.14 -16.66
CA GLY A 192 24.49 -10.63 -16.84
C GLY A 192 24.21 -11.95 -16.12
N ALA A 193 25.12 -12.43 -15.27
CA ALA A 193 25.02 -13.69 -14.55
C ALA A 193 23.78 -13.77 -13.63
N TRP A 194 23.27 -12.65 -13.17
CA TRP A 194 22.04 -12.57 -12.37
C TRP A 194 20.78 -13.12 -13.08
N LYS A 195 20.80 -13.25 -14.39
CA LYS A 195 19.70 -13.81 -15.20
C LYS A 195 19.66 -15.35 -15.16
N LEU A 196 20.74 -15.99 -14.69
CA LEU A 196 20.82 -17.43 -14.59
C LEU A 196 20.04 -17.94 -13.37
N PRO A 197 19.48 -19.16 -13.44
CA PRO A 197 18.83 -19.79 -12.28
C PRO A 197 19.78 -19.86 -11.09
N VAL A 198 19.26 -19.56 -9.89
CA VAL A 198 20.02 -19.52 -8.63
C VAL A 198 20.82 -20.83 -8.36
N GLU A 199 20.33 -21.96 -8.84
CA GLU A 199 20.97 -23.27 -8.69
C GLU A 199 22.35 -23.39 -9.40
N ARG A 200 22.60 -22.56 -10.42
CA ARG A 200 23.91 -22.54 -11.11
C ARG A 200 24.94 -21.68 -10.40
N VAL A 201 24.49 -20.67 -9.67
CA VAL A 201 25.40 -19.76 -8.94
C VAL A 201 25.92 -20.42 -7.67
N ALA A 202 25.11 -21.25 -7.02
CA ALA A 202 25.49 -22.00 -5.81
C ALA A 202 26.50 -23.13 -6.06
N LYS A 203 26.69 -23.56 -7.30
CA LYS A 203 27.68 -24.60 -7.68
C LYS A 203 29.02 -24.03 -8.18
N ALA A 204 29.11 -22.71 -8.32
CA ALA A 204 30.31 -22.04 -8.84
C ALA A 204 31.19 -21.42 -7.73
N ASN A 205 30.76 -21.52 -6.47
CA ASN A 205 31.50 -21.19 -5.26
C ASN A 205 31.61 -22.48 -4.42
#